data_4358f83798214e04477ee927e96aac51
#
_entry.id   4358f83798214e04477ee927e96aac51
#
_cell.length_a   1.000
_cell.length_b   1.000
_cell.length_c   1.000
_cell.angle_alpha   90.00
_cell.angle_beta   90.00
_cell.angle_gamma   90.00
#
_symmetry.space_group_name_H-M   'P 1'
#
loop_
_entity.id
_entity.type
_entity.pdbx_description
1 polymer ?
#
loop_
_entity_poly.entity_id
_entity_poly.type
_entity_poly.pdbx_seq_one_letter_code
_entity_poly.pdbx_strand_id
1 'polypeptide(L)'
;MKRDKKGSLTRELAVILVGLVAGTIMLCWFINTSFLEKYYMLNKQDSLIDGYDVINGASETGELNSSEFDVTFDNLCANGNIAVMIISSNRAIVRSSVNDNQVILMEFMNILFGDDRSQTEILQRSDNYVIQKQTDTRLSSEYMVLYGTLSNGNLILMRTAVESIRESAKISNQFLVYVGVLAIAISAIVTVFVSKRITTPISELTDISKRMTELDFDAKYTSGGSNEIGQLGEHFNRMSENLEKAYSELLTANNELQKDI
;
A
#
# COMPACT_ATOMS: atom_id res chain seq x y z
N MET A 1 46.11 19.28 7.97
CA MET A 1 44.89 20.11 7.97
C MET A 1 43.75 19.28 7.44
N LYS A 2 43.00 18.61 8.30
CA LYS A 2 41.84 17.79 7.92
C LYS A 2 40.72 18.75 7.52
N ARG A 3 40.37 18.75 6.24
CA ARG A 3 39.21 19.44 5.70
C ARG A 3 37.96 18.67 6.17
N ASP A 4 37.37 19.12 7.28
CA ASP A 4 36.05 18.63 7.71
C ASP A 4 35.07 18.88 6.56
N LYS A 5 34.67 17.81 5.88
CA LYS A 5 33.53 17.79 4.97
C LYS A 5 32.26 17.95 5.82
N LYS A 6 31.98 19.17 6.28
CA LYS A 6 30.64 19.49 6.78
C LYS A 6 29.69 19.24 5.63
N GLY A 7 28.92 18.15 5.70
CA GLY A 7 27.85 17.89 4.76
C GLY A 7 26.91 19.10 4.74
N SER A 8 26.58 19.61 3.57
CA SER A 8 25.59 20.68 3.47
C SER A 8 24.29 20.17 4.10
N LEU A 9 23.72 20.92 5.05
CA LEU A 9 22.43 20.64 5.71
C LEU A 9 21.35 20.27 4.67
N THR A 10 21.39 20.91 3.51
CA THR A 10 20.57 20.60 2.33
C THR A 10 20.71 19.15 1.89
N ARG A 11 21.95 18.64 1.83
CA ARG A 11 22.20 17.27 1.36
C ARG A 11 21.73 16.24 2.41
N GLU A 12 21.96 16.51 3.69
CA GLU A 12 21.51 15.63 4.78
C GLU A 12 19.98 15.56 4.82
N LEU A 13 19.27 16.71 4.77
CA LEU A 13 17.81 16.76 4.71
C LEU A 13 17.26 16.07 3.45
N ALA A 14 17.91 16.27 2.30
CA ALA A 14 17.51 15.60 1.06
C ALA A 14 17.61 14.07 1.17
N VAL A 15 18.73 13.57 1.70
CA VAL A 15 18.94 12.12 1.89
C VAL A 15 17.93 11.54 2.88
N ILE A 16 17.65 12.24 3.98
CA ILE A 16 16.67 11.78 4.98
C ILE A 16 15.26 11.74 4.36
N LEU A 17 14.84 12.78 3.67
CA LEU A 17 13.48 12.89 3.13
C LEU A 17 13.23 11.90 1.99
N VAL A 18 14.17 11.82 1.05
CA VAL A 18 14.10 10.83 -0.06
C VAL A 18 14.25 9.41 0.49
N GLY A 19 15.14 9.20 1.45
CA GLY A 19 15.34 7.89 2.10
C GLY A 19 14.10 7.42 2.85
N LEU A 20 13.40 8.33 3.55
CA LEU A 20 12.15 8.02 4.24
C LEU A 20 11.06 7.62 3.25
N VAL A 21 10.87 8.37 2.16
CA VAL A 21 9.88 8.05 1.12
C VAL A 21 10.24 6.72 0.44
N ALA A 22 11.49 6.52 0.05
CA ALA A 22 11.93 5.27 -0.55
C ALA A 22 11.76 4.09 0.41
N GLY A 23 12.08 4.26 1.68
CA GLY A 23 11.90 3.24 2.71
C GLY A 23 10.44 2.86 2.95
N THR A 24 9.54 3.83 2.98
CA THR A 24 8.09 3.56 3.09
C THR A 24 7.55 2.82 1.87
N ILE A 25 7.98 3.19 0.66
CA ILE A 25 7.58 2.51 -0.57
C ILE A 25 8.10 1.07 -0.59
N MET A 26 9.36 0.84 -0.20
CA MET A 26 9.93 -0.51 -0.11
C MET A 26 9.18 -1.36 0.93
N LEU A 27 8.83 -0.79 2.07
CA LEU A 27 8.04 -1.47 3.10
C LEU A 27 6.65 -1.85 2.58
N CYS A 28 5.95 -0.91 1.94
CA CYS A 28 4.66 -1.17 1.31
C CYS A 28 4.76 -2.26 0.24
N TRP A 29 5.78 -2.21 -0.62
CA TRP A 29 6.01 -3.23 -1.63
C TRP A 29 6.27 -4.60 -1.02
N PHE A 30 7.09 -4.68 0.02
CA PHE A 30 7.38 -5.91 0.74
C PHE A 30 6.12 -6.51 1.37
N ILE A 31 5.32 -5.70 2.07
CA ILE A 31 4.06 -6.13 2.67
C ILE A 31 3.10 -6.62 1.58
N ASN A 32 2.95 -5.86 0.49
CA ASN A 32 2.07 -6.21 -0.61
C ASN A 32 2.46 -7.55 -1.25
N THR A 33 3.75 -7.71 -1.56
CA THR A 33 4.25 -8.95 -2.18
C THR A 33 4.12 -10.18 -1.26
N SER A 34 4.28 -9.99 0.06
CA SER A 34 4.27 -11.09 1.02
C SER A 34 2.87 -11.50 1.47
N PHE A 35 1.93 -10.56 1.51
CA PHE A 35 0.63 -10.79 2.15
C PHE A 35 -0.57 -10.68 1.20
N LEU A 36 -0.44 -10.00 0.06
CA LEU A 36 -1.58 -9.70 -0.80
C LEU A 36 -2.23 -10.97 -1.38
N GLU A 37 -1.45 -11.92 -1.87
CA GLU A 37 -1.98 -13.20 -2.40
C GLU A 37 -2.75 -13.94 -1.31
N LYS A 38 -2.18 -14.04 -0.11
CA LYS A 38 -2.83 -14.70 1.03
C LYS A 38 -4.13 -13.98 1.43
N TYR A 39 -4.12 -12.66 1.44
CA TYR A 39 -5.31 -11.85 1.73
C TYR A 39 -6.42 -12.11 0.70
N TYR A 40 -6.08 -12.09 -0.60
CA TYR A 40 -7.06 -12.41 -1.64
C TYR A 40 -7.59 -13.83 -1.56
N MET A 41 -6.73 -14.81 -1.20
CA MET A 41 -7.16 -16.20 -1.00
C MET A 41 -8.17 -16.30 0.14
N LEU A 42 -7.93 -15.66 1.28
CA LEU A 42 -8.86 -15.66 2.42
C LEU A 42 -10.17 -14.96 2.04
N ASN A 43 -10.11 -13.79 1.43
CA ASN A 43 -11.31 -13.07 1.00
C ASN A 43 -12.16 -13.88 -0.02
N LYS A 44 -11.48 -14.66 -0.86
CA LYS A 44 -12.17 -15.53 -1.82
C LYS A 44 -12.82 -16.75 -1.14
N GLN A 45 -12.16 -17.26 -0.10
CA GLN A 45 -12.72 -18.32 0.74
C GLN A 45 -13.99 -17.83 1.43
N ASP A 46 -13.97 -16.61 2.01
CA ASP A 46 -15.16 -15.99 2.61
C ASP A 46 -16.28 -15.80 1.56
N SER A 47 -15.93 -15.36 0.34
CA SER A 47 -16.91 -15.23 -0.75
C SER A 47 -17.56 -16.56 -1.17
N LEU A 48 -16.83 -17.68 -1.09
CA LEU A 48 -17.41 -19.01 -1.33
C LEU A 48 -18.36 -19.41 -0.21
N ILE A 49 -18.03 -19.09 1.05
CA ILE A 49 -18.88 -19.36 2.22
C ILE A 49 -20.16 -18.54 2.14
N ASP A 50 -20.05 -17.23 1.91
CA ASP A 50 -21.21 -16.34 1.75
C ASP A 50 -22.13 -16.82 0.61
N GLY A 51 -21.51 -17.23 -0.50
CA GLY A 51 -22.25 -17.80 -1.63
C GLY A 51 -22.96 -19.10 -1.28
N TYR A 52 -22.30 -19.99 -0.52
CA TYR A 52 -22.92 -21.21 -0.02
C TYR A 52 -24.12 -20.89 0.89
N ASP A 53 -23.97 -19.96 1.81
CA ASP A 53 -25.02 -19.58 2.76
C ASP A 53 -26.26 -19.01 2.06
N VAL A 54 -26.06 -18.14 1.03
CA VAL A 54 -27.14 -17.61 0.20
C VAL A 54 -27.89 -18.73 -0.54
N ILE A 55 -27.14 -19.65 -1.17
CA ILE A 55 -27.72 -20.77 -1.89
C ILE A 55 -28.41 -21.76 -0.95
N ASN A 56 -27.81 -22.00 0.22
CA ASN A 56 -28.39 -22.88 1.22
C ASN A 56 -29.71 -22.31 1.76
N GLY A 57 -29.77 -20.99 2.03
CA GLY A 57 -31.02 -20.33 2.43
C GLY A 57 -32.14 -20.47 1.39
N ALA A 58 -31.83 -20.27 0.11
CA ALA A 58 -32.78 -20.49 -0.98
C ALA A 58 -33.19 -21.97 -1.13
N SER A 59 -32.30 -22.88 -0.74
CA SER A 59 -32.58 -24.31 -0.69
C SER A 59 -33.59 -24.68 0.41
N GLU A 60 -33.50 -24.04 1.57
CA GLU A 60 -34.43 -24.24 2.70
C GLU A 60 -35.83 -23.70 2.40
N THR A 61 -35.93 -22.57 1.75
CA THR A 61 -37.21 -21.93 1.36
C THR A 61 -37.84 -22.57 0.12
N GLY A 62 -37.10 -23.42 -0.62
CA GLY A 62 -37.55 -24.00 -1.88
C GLY A 62 -37.50 -23.03 -3.08
N GLU A 63 -36.83 -21.91 -2.93
CA GLU A 63 -36.75 -20.83 -3.92
C GLU A 63 -35.65 -21.01 -4.97
N LEU A 64 -34.90 -22.11 -4.93
CA LEU A 64 -33.78 -22.38 -5.86
C LEU A 64 -34.15 -22.22 -7.35
N ASN A 65 -35.43 -22.43 -7.71
CA ASN A 65 -35.93 -22.33 -9.07
C ASN A 65 -36.83 -21.09 -9.31
N SER A 66 -36.84 -20.14 -8.38
CA SER A 66 -37.61 -18.89 -8.54
C SER A 66 -36.88 -17.91 -9.45
N SER A 67 -37.65 -17.09 -10.19
CA SER A 67 -37.08 -16.04 -11.04
C SER A 67 -36.36 -14.94 -10.25
N GLU A 68 -36.70 -14.74 -8.99
CA GLU A 68 -36.04 -13.81 -8.09
C GLU A 68 -34.64 -14.31 -7.70
N PHE A 69 -34.55 -15.60 -7.44
CA PHE A 69 -33.27 -16.24 -7.14
C PHE A 69 -32.36 -16.34 -8.39
N ASP A 70 -32.91 -16.37 -9.61
CA ASP A 70 -32.12 -16.35 -10.85
C ASP A 70 -31.17 -15.14 -10.87
N VAL A 71 -31.67 -13.94 -10.58
CA VAL A 71 -30.88 -12.70 -10.57
C VAL A 71 -29.83 -12.74 -9.45
N THR A 72 -30.20 -13.26 -8.28
CA THR A 72 -29.28 -13.37 -7.14
C THR A 72 -28.16 -14.35 -7.45
N PHE A 73 -28.49 -15.49 -8.04
CA PHE A 73 -27.54 -16.55 -8.42
C PHE A 73 -26.57 -16.05 -9.50
N ASP A 74 -27.08 -15.38 -10.55
CA ASP A 74 -26.24 -14.84 -11.62
C ASP A 74 -25.29 -13.73 -11.11
N ASN A 75 -25.80 -12.86 -10.25
CA ASN A 75 -24.99 -11.83 -9.61
C ASN A 75 -23.88 -12.42 -8.72
N LEU A 76 -24.21 -13.44 -7.92
CA LEU A 76 -23.25 -14.14 -7.08
C LEU A 76 -22.13 -14.78 -7.93
N CYS A 77 -22.52 -15.47 -9.00
CA CYS A 77 -21.57 -16.12 -9.90
C CYS A 77 -20.68 -15.11 -10.64
N ALA A 78 -21.29 -14.03 -11.19
CA ALA A 78 -20.58 -13.02 -11.97
C ALA A 78 -19.66 -12.16 -11.10
N ASN A 79 -20.17 -11.58 -10.02
CA ASN A 79 -19.38 -10.72 -9.11
C ASN A 79 -18.31 -11.51 -8.37
N GLY A 80 -18.65 -12.74 -7.97
CA GLY A 80 -17.72 -13.64 -7.30
C GLY A 80 -16.69 -14.26 -8.26
N ASN A 81 -16.87 -14.24 -9.57
CA ASN A 81 -16.13 -15.08 -10.52
C ASN A 81 -16.08 -16.55 -10.02
N ILE A 82 -17.24 -17.05 -9.65
CA ILE A 82 -17.43 -18.38 -9.06
C ILE A 82 -18.28 -19.21 -10.01
N ALA A 83 -17.79 -20.38 -10.38
CA ALA A 83 -18.58 -21.37 -11.08
C ALA A 83 -19.31 -22.24 -10.05
N VAL A 84 -20.62 -22.36 -10.19
CA VAL A 84 -21.48 -23.09 -9.26
C VAL A 84 -22.23 -24.20 -10.01
N MET A 85 -22.30 -25.39 -9.40
CA MET A 85 -23.13 -26.49 -9.86
C MET A 85 -23.88 -27.10 -8.66
N ILE A 86 -25.19 -27.30 -8.81
CA ILE A 86 -26.05 -27.95 -7.85
C ILE A 86 -26.61 -29.20 -8.50
N ILE A 87 -26.43 -30.34 -7.87
CA ILE A 87 -26.99 -31.62 -8.32
C ILE A 87 -27.90 -32.22 -7.24
N SER A 88 -28.97 -32.81 -7.69
CA SER A 88 -29.87 -33.60 -6.81
C SER A 88 -29.25 -34.92 -6.44
N SER A 89 -29.80 -35.57 -5.41
CA SER A 89 -29.41 -36.91 -4.96
C SER A 89 -29.50 -37.97 -6.06
N ASN A 90 -30.37 -37.78 -7.07
CA ASN A 90 -30.48 -38.64 -8.25
C ASN A 90 -29.47 -38.29 -9.37
N ARG A 91 -28.48 -37.41 -9.10
CA ARG A 91 -27.45 -36.87 -10.04
C ARG A 91 -27.99 -36.00 -11.17
N ALA A 92 -29.25 -35.55 -11.10
CA ALA A 92 -29.75 -34.54 -12.05
C ALA A 92 -29.19 -33.16 -11.72
N ILE A 93 -28.79 -32.42 -12.73
CA ILE A 93 -28.36 -31.04 -12.55
C ILE A 93 -29.61 -30.22 -12.22
N VAL A 94 -29.62 -29.61 -11.05
CA VAL A 94 -30.68 -28.67 -10.61
C VAL A 94 -30.38 -27.30 -11.14
N ARG A 95 -29.11 -26.85 -11.01
CA ARG A 95 -28.67 -25.55 -11.48
C ARG A 95 -27.17 -25.55 -11.79
N SER A 96 -26.77 -24.76 -12.80
CA SER A 96 -25.37 -24.56 -13.13
C SER A 96 -25.16 -23.15 -13.69
N SER A 97 -24.08 -22.50 -13.28
CA SER A 97 -23.65 -21.20 -13.82
C SER A 97 -22.81 -21.35 -15.10
N VAL A 98 -22.50 -22.58 -15.50
CA VAL A 98 -21.56 -22.85 -16.61
C VAL A 98 -22.27 -23.60 -17.73
N ASN A 99 -22.02 -23.20 -18.97
CA ASN A 99 -22.62 -23.81 -20.15
C ASN A 99 -22.11 -25.24 -20.42
N ASP A 100 -20.80 -25.48 -20.15
CA ASP A 100 -20.22 -26.83 -20.27
C ASP A 100 -20.28 -27.58 -18.94
N ASN A 101 -21.44 -28.15 -18.70
CA ASN A 101 -21.72 -28.89 -17.47
C ASN A 101 -20.91 -30.19 -17.34
N GLN A 102 -20.41 -30.74 -18.45
CA GLN A 102 -19.72 -32.06 -18.43
C GLN A 102 -18.38 -32.00 -17.68
N VAL A 103 -17.62 -30.92 -17.89
CA VAL A 103 -16.31 -30.74 -17.24
C VAL A 103 -16.47 -30.60 -15.74
N ILE A 104 -17.39 -29.73 -15.28
CA ILE A 104 -17.64 -29.51 -13.86
C ILE A 104 -18.27 -30.74 -13.21
N LEU A 105 -19.17 -31.41 -13.92
CA LEU A 105 -19.77 -32.65 -13.40
C LEU A 105 -18.74 -33.76 -13.21
N MET A 106 -17.81 -33.94 -14.17
CA MET A 106 -16.72 -34.90 -14.02
C MET A 106 -15.79 -34.53 -12.85
N GLU A 107 -15.47 -33.27 -12.69
CA GLU A 107 -14.67 -32.80 -11.56
C GLU A 107 -15.38 -33.07 -10.24
N PHE A 108 -16.68 -32.76 -10.15
CA PHE A 108 -17.48 -33.03 -8.97
C PHE A 108 -17.54 -34.52 -8.64
N MET A 109 -17.74 -35.37 -9.63
CA MET A 109 -17.73 -36.80 -9.46
C MET A 109 -16.35 -37.33 -9.01
N ASN A 110 -15.27 -36.73 -9.53
CA ASN A 110 -13.91 -37.08 -9.10
C ASN A 110 -13.63 -36.66 -7.64
N ILE A 111 -14.16 -35.53 -7.19
CA ILE A 111 -14.04 -35.07 -5.79
C ILE A 111 -14.81 -36.02 -4.85
N LEU A 112 -16.02 -36.41 -5.24
CA LEU A 112 -16.88 -37.22 -4.40
C LEU A 112 -16.50 -38.74 -4.38
N PHE A 113 -15.97 -39.25 -5.50
CA PHE A 113 -15.80 -40.70 -5.70
C PHE A 113 -14.43 -41.06 -6.29
N GLY A 114 -13.57 -40.08 -6.60
CA GLY A 114 -12.31 -40.32 -7.28
C GLY A 114 -11.19 -40.78 -6.36
N ASP A 115 -10.24 -41.48 -6.97
CA ASP A 115 -9.00 -41.91 -6.36
C ASP A 115 -8.09 -40.68 -6.14
N ASP A 116 -7.44 -40.60 -5.02
CA ASP A 116 -6.68 -39.50 -4.43
C ASP A 116 -5.42 -39.08 -5.22
N ARG A 117 -5.53 -38.88 -6.57
CA ARG A 117 -4.42 -38.51 -7.45
C ARG A 117 -4.23 -36.99 -7.63
N SER A 118 -5.15 -36.19 -7.15
CA SER A 118 -5.01 -34.72 -7.14
C SER A 118 -4.29 -34.29 -5.87
N GLN A 119 -3.25 -33.47 -6.00
CA GLN A 119 -2.67 -32.77 -4.85
C GLN A 119 -3.75 -31.82 -4.30
N THR A 120 -4.45 -32.27 -3.25
CA THR A 120 -5.51 -31.50 -2.59
C THR A 120 -5.00 -31.00 -1.25
N GLU A 121 -5.11 -29.70 -1.02
CA GLU A 121 -4.86 -29.06 0.28
C GLU A 121 -6.19 -28.62 0.87
N ILE A 122 -6.59 -29.19 2.00
CA ILE A 122 -7.82 -28.78 2.69
C ILE A 122 -7.55 -27.46 3.39
N LEU A 123 -8.30 -26.43 3.03
CA LEU A 123 -8.20 -25.08 3.61
C LEU A 123 -9.13 -24.93 4.82
N GLN A 124 -10.36 -25.46 4.71
CA GLN A 124 -11.36 -25.39 5.77
C GLN A 124 -12.32 -26.57 5.69
N ARG A 125 -12.78 -27.02 6.85
CA ARG A 125 -13.83 -28.06 6.96
C ARG A 125 -14.91 -27.58 7.91
N SER A 126 -16.17 -27.69 7.48
CA SER A 126 -17.36 -27.47 8.25
C SER A 126 -18.20 -28.76 8.25
N ASP A 127 -19.27 -28.82 9.03
CA ASP A 127 -20.16 -29.99 9.06
C ASP A 127 -20.86 -30.23 7.71
N ASN A 128 -21.17 -29.18 6.97
CA ASN A 128 -21.97 -29.25 5.74
C ASN A 128 -21.13 -29.07 4.46
N TYR A 129 -19.89 -28.54 4.54
CA TYR A 129 -19.04 -28.32 3.38
C TYR A 129 -17.55 -28.44 3.71
N VAL A 130 -16.76 -28.63 2.64
CA VAL A 130 -15.29 -28.61 2.69
C VAL A 130 -14.80 -27.63 1.64
N ILE A 131 -13.80 -26.80 2.01
CA ILE A 131 -13.07 -25.94 1.08
C ILE A 131 -11.68 -26.52 0.94
N GLN A 132 -11.27 -26.74 -0.31
CA GLN A 132 -9.95 -27.26 -0.64
C GLN A 132 -9.35 -26.53 -1.83
N LYS A 133 -8.03 -26.53 -1.89
CA LYS A 133 -7.26 -26.14 -3.07
C LYS A 133 -6.95 -27.41 -3.85
N GLN A 134 -7.24 -27.40 -5.14
CA GLN A 134 -7.08 -28.54 -6.03
C GLN A 134 -6.32 -28.12 -7.28
N THR A 135 -5.37 -28.93 -7.71
CA THR A 135 -4.65 -28.75 -8.97
C THR A 135 -5.26 -29.63 -10.05
N ASP A 136 -5.79 -29.04 -11.12
CA ASP A 136 -6.16 -29.76 -12.32
C ASP A 136 -4.89 -30.10 -13.12
N THR A 137 -4.51 -31.36 -13.09
CA THR A 137 -3.30 -31.85 -13.80
C THR A 137 -3.40 -31.77 -15.31
N ARG A 138 -4.60 -31.66 -15.89
CA ARG A 138 -4.80 -31.54 -17.34
C ARG A 138 -4.57 -30.13 -17.83
N LEU A 139 -5.06 -29.15 -17.06
CA LEU A 139 -4.99 -27.73 -17.40
C LEU A 139 -3.81 -27.04 -16.74
N SER A 140 -3.08 -27.74 -15.84
CA SER A 140 -2.04 -27.13 -14.98
C SER A 140 -2.54 -25.90 -14.24
N SER A 141 -3.81 -25.88 -13.90
CA SER A 141 -4.49 -24.77 -13.23
C SER A 141 -4.89 -25.15 -11.84
N GLU A 142 -4.77 -24.22 -10.90
CA GLU A 142 -5.19 -24.40 -9.51
C GLU A 142 -6.56 -23.77 -9.30
N TYR A 143 -7.43 -24.48 -8.61
CA TYR A 143 -8.76 -24.04 -8.24
C TYR A 143 -8.94 -24.09 -6.73
N MET A 144 -9.68 -23.13 -6.19
CA MET A 144 -10.27 -23.22 -4.87
C MET A 144 -11.68 -23.75 -5.05
N VAL A 145 -12.00 -24.84 -4.37
CA VAL A 145 -13.26 -25.56 -4.52
C VAL A 145 -13.93 -25.69 -3.17
N LEU A 146 -15.19 -25.27 -3.09
CA LEU A 146 -16.10 -25.59 -2.01
C LEU A 146 -17.06 -26.67 -2.51
N TYR A 147 -17.18 -27.77 -1.79
CA TYR A 147 -18.20 -28.78 -2.04
C TYR A 147 -18.88 -29.19 -0.76
N GLY A 148 -20.16 -29.53 -0.85
CA GLY A 148 -20.93 -29.85 0.33
C GLY A 148 -22.36 -30.27 0.03
N THR A 149 -23.16 -30.30 1.09
CA THR A 149 -24.57 -30.66 1.03
C THR A 149 -25.43 -29.48 1.46
N LEU A 150 -26.48 -29.18 0.70
CA LEU A 150 -27.47 -28.17 1.04
C LEU A 150 -28.54 -28.79 2.00
N SER A 151 -29.28 -27.93 2.69
CA SER A 151 -30.31 -28.31 3.66
C SER A 151 -31.43 -29.19 3.07
N ASN A 152 -31.68 -29.06 1.76
CA ASN A 152 -32.66 -29.90 1.04
C ASN A 152 -32.09 -31.26 0.56
N GLY A 153 -30.85 -31.62 0.92
CA GLY A 153 -30.16 -32.85 0.51
C GLY A 153 -29.52 -32.82 -0.87
N ASN A 154 -29.58 -31.70 -1.60
CA ASN A 154 -28.83 -31.50 -2.86
C ASN A 154 -27.33 -31.33 -2.56
N LEU A 155 -26.50 -31.76 -3.51
CA LEU A 155 -25.05 -31.54 -3.46
C LEU A 155 -24.69 -30.26 -4.23
N ILE A 156 -23.75 -29.50 -3.70
CA ILE A 156 -23.24 -28.28 -4.30
C ILE A 156 -21.74 -28.37 -4.52
N LEU A 157 -21.30 -27.85 -5.67
CA LEU A 157 -19.91 -27.56 -5.98
C LEU A 157 -19.80 -26.09 -6.39
N MET A 158 -18.89 -25.38 -5.77
CA MET A 158 -18.50 -24.01 -6.14
C MET A 158 -17.00 -23.97 -6.36
N ARG A 159 -16.56 -23.37 -7.45
CA ARG A 159 -15.13 -23.25 -7.72
C ARG A 159 -14.74 -21.88 -8.26
N THR A 160 -13.52 -21.48 -7.95
CA THR A 160 -12.89 -20.27 -8.50
C THR A 160 -11.44 -20.55 -8.85
N ALA A 161 -10.94 -19.96 -9.94
CA ALA A 161 -9.56 -20.14 -10.37
C ALA A 161 -8.60 -19.35 -9.45
N VAL A 162 -7.59 -20.03 -8.89
CA VAL A 162 -6.53 -19.39 -8.10
C VAL A 162 -5.67 -18.48 -8.96
N GLU A 163 -5.50 -18.80 -10.24
CA GLU A 163 -4.75 -17.97 -11.18
C GLU A 163 -5.33 -16.56 -11.32
N SER A 164 -6.65 -16.41 -11.31
CA SER A 164 -7.31 -15.08 -11.33
C SER A 164 -6.97 -14.25 -10.09
N ILE A 165 -6.77 -14.91 -8.95
CA ILE A 165 -6.35 -14.27 -7.70
C ILE A 165 -4.92 -13.78 -7.81
N ARG A 166 -4.02 -14.63 -8.31
CA ARG A 166 -2.60 -14.29 -8.54
C ARG A 166 -2.44 -13.16 -9.57
N GLU A 167 -3.23 -13.21 -10.63
CA GLU A 167 -3.21 -12.14 -11.65
C GLU A 167 -3.63 -10.80 -11.05
N SER A 168 -4.70 -10.77 -10.24
CA SER A 168 -5.13 -9.57 -9.54
C SER A 168 -4.05 -9.03 -8.60
N ALA A 169 -3.38 -9.89 -7.84
CA ALA A 169 -2.26 -9.52 -6.98
C ALA A 169 -1.07 -8.97 -7.79
N LYS A 170 -0.76 -9.59 -8.93
CA LYS A 170 0.31 -9.15 -9.83
C LYS A 170 0.03 -7.76 -10.41
N ILE A 171 -1.19 -7.52 -10.88
CA ILE A 171 -1.62 -6.22 -11.42
C ILE A 171 -1.50 -5.13 -10.32
N SER A 172 -2.00 -5.42 -9.10
CA SER A 172 -1.90 -4.51 -7.97
C SER A 172 -0.44 -4.18 -7.63
N ASN A 173 0.43 -5.19 -7.63
CA ASN A 173 1.85 -5.02 -7.36
C ASN A 173 2.56 -4.18 -8.44
N GLN A 174 2.21 -4.39 -9.70
CA GLN A 174 2.72 -3.59 -10.82
C GLN A 174 2.28 -2.13 -10.73
N PHE A 175 1.01 -1.88 -10.37
CA PHE A 175 0.51 -0.53 -10.15
C PHE A 175 1.25 0.17 -9.01
N LEU A 176 1.55 -0.53 -7.92
CA LEU A 176 2.32 0.01 -6.81
C LEU A 176 3.72 0.48 -7.23
N VAL A 177 4.37 -0.22 -8.17
CA VAL A 177 5.67 0.20 -8.74
C VAL A 177 5.55 1.56 -9.44
N TYR A 178 4.51 1.76 -10.25
CA TYR A 178 4.29 3.07 -10.92
C TYR A 178 4.04 4.19 -9.92
N VAL A 179 3.19 3.94 -8.92
CA VAL A 179 2.95 4.91 -7.83
C VAL A 179 4.24 5.22 -7.07
N GLY A 180 5.07 4.21 -6.82
CA GLY A 180 6.36 4.37 -6.16
C GLY A 180 7.33 5.27 -6.93
N VAL A 181 7.47 5.06 -8.22
CA VAL A 181 8.32 5.91 -9.09
C VAL A 181 7.83 7.36 -9.09
N LEU A 182 6.50 7.56 -9.20
CA LEU A 182 5.91 8.89 -9.17
C LEU A 182 6.15 9.58 -7.81
N ALA A 183 5.97 8.87 -6.71
CA ALA A 183 6.19 9.39 -5.36
C ALA A 183 7.65 9.81 -5.13
N ILE A 184 8.63 9.05 -5.63
CA ILE A 184 10.05 9.42 -5.57
C ILE A 184 10.32 10.69 -6.38
N ALA A 185 9.75 10.81 -7.57
CA ALA A 185 9.91 12.02 -8.41
C ALA A 185 9.32 13.26 -7.72
N ILE A 186 8.13 13.16 -7.14
CA ILE A 186 7.51 14.24 -6.36
C ILE A 186 8.36 14.57 -5.13
N SER A 187 8.87 13.58 -4.40
CA SER A 187 9.74 13.79 -3.25
C SER A 187 11.01 14.57 -3.61
N ALA A 188 11.61 14.28 -4.77
CA ALA A 188 12.77 15.02 -5.25
C ALA A 188 12.44 16.49 -5.51
N ILE A 189 11.29 16.79 -6.13
CA ILE A 189 10.82 18.18 -6.37
C ILE A 189 10.58 18.90 -5.04
N VAL A 190 9.87 18.27 -4.11
CA VAL A 190 9.60 18.84 -2.78
C VAL A 190 10.90 19.12 -2.04
N THR A 191 11.89 18.23 -2.13
CA THR A 191 13.21 18.44 -1.52
C THR A 191 13.91 19.70 -2.03
N VAL A 192 13.87 19.95 -3.34
CA VAL A 192 14.45 21.19 -3.91
C VAL A 192 13.71 22.42 -3.38
N PHE A 193 12.39 22.36 -3.29
CA PHE A 193 11.57 23.46 -2.77
C PHE A 193 11.87 23.76 -1.29
N VAL A 194 11.91 22.72 -0.46
CA VAL A 194 12.25 22.83 0.98
C VAL A 194 13.66 23.37 1.17
N SER A 195 14.63 22.90 0.36
CA SER A 195 16.00 23.40 0.39
C SER A 195 16.07 24.92 0.18
N LYS A 196 15.39 25.44 -0.83
CA LYS A 196 15.39 26.89 -1.13
C LYS A 196 14.65 27.71 -0.06
N ARG A 197 13.58 27.18 0.51
CA ARG A 197 12.73 27.92 1.46
C ARG A 197 13.19 27.86 2.91
N ILE A 198 13.92 26.83 3.29
CA ILE A 198 14.30 26.58 4.69
C ILE A 198 15.82 26.54 4.82
N THR A 199 16.48 25.67 4.06
CA THR A 199 17.90 25.36 4.28
C THR A 199 18.81 26.49 3.85
N THR A 200 18.54 27.14 2.72
CA THR A 200 19.35 28.26 2.23
C THR A 200 19.35 29.46 3.18
N PRO A 201 18.18 29.96 3.66
CA PRO A 201 18.13 31.04 4.64
C PRO A 201 18.84 30.72 5.96
N ILE A 202 18.73 29.51 6.47
CA ILE A 202 19.40 29.08 7.70
C ILE A 202 20.93 29.05 7.48
N SER A 203 21.38 28.60 6.32
CA SER A 203 22.81 28.62 5.98
C SER A 203 23.36 30.05 5.89
N GLU A 204 22.59 30.99 5.33
CA GLU A 204 22.96 32.43 5.28
C GLU A 204 23.07 33.02 6.69
N LEU A 205 22.10 32.76 7.57
CA LEU A 205 22.16 33.19 8.97
C LEU A 205 23.38 32.61 9.71
N THR A 206 23.75 31.38 9.41
CA THR A 206 24.94 30.72 9.99
C THR A 206 26.21 31.40 9.52
N ASP A 207 26.30 31.80 8.24
CA ASP A 207 27.45 32.49 7.69
C ASP A 207 27.58 33.92 8.23
N ILE A 208 26.47 34.65 8.34
CA ILE A 208 26.43 35.98 8.99
C ILE A 208 26.89 35.89 10.43
N SER A 209 26.37 34.91 11.19
CA SER A 209 26.80 34.69 12.56
C SER A 209 28.29 34.44 12.70
N LYS A 210 28.88 33.70 11.77
CA LYS A 210 30.33 33.46 11.73
C LYS A 210 31.09 34.76 11.44
N ARG A 211 30.68 35.57 10.46
CA ARG A 211 31.31 36.86 10.15
C ARG A 211 31.25 37.85 11.31
N MET A 212 30.13 37.86 12.05
CA MET A 212 30.02 38.67 13.26
C MET A 212 31.05 38.29 14.35
N THR A 213 31.43 36.99 14.45
CA THR A 213 32.53 36.59 15.38
C THR A 213 33.88 37.13 14.95
N GLU A 214 34.04 37.52 13.68
CA GLU A 214 35.24 38.14 13.10
C GLU A 214 35.11 39.66 13.10
N LEU A 215 34.13 40.23 13.81
CA LEU A 215 33.81 41.67 13.90
C LEU A 215 33.40 42.31 12.55
N ASP A 216 32.95 41.49 11.61
CA ASP A 216 32.38 41.93 10.34
C ASP A 216 30.85 42.07 10.49
N PHE A 217 30.38 43.26 10.79
CA PHE A 217 28.98 43.61 11.00
C PHE A 217 28.27 44.06 9.73
N ASP A 218 28.96 44.18 8.60
CA ASP A 218 28.38 44.62 7.32
C ASP A 218 27.51 43.53 6.70
N ALA A 219 27.72 42.29 7.08
CA ALA A 219 26.94 41.20 6.58
C ALA A 219 25.50 41.26 7.09
N LYS A 220 24.54 41.38 6.18
CA LYS A 220 23.09 41.44 6.50
C LYS A 220 22.37 40.29 5.85
N TYR A 221 21.35 39.79 6.54
CA TYR A 221 20.44 38.82 6.00
C TYR A 221 19.55 39.43 4.93
N THR A 222 19.55 38.82 3.74
CA THR A 222 18.86 39.36 2.56
C THR A 222 17.82 38.39 1.95
N SER A 223 17.85 37.13 2.35
CA SER A 223 16.99 36.08 1.76
C SER A 223 15.49 36.30 1.98
N GLY A 224 15.10 37.24 2.82
CA GLY A 224 13.71 37.69 2.99
C GLY A 224 12.71 36.57 3.26
N GLY A 225 11.51 36.90 3.70
CA GLY A 225 10.40 35.99 3.90
C GLY A 225 9.46 36.51 4.97
N SER A 226 8.18 36.20 4.84
CA SER A 226 7.15 36.55 5.84
C SER A 226 6.97 35.48 6.93
N ASN A 227 7.78 34.43 6.90
CA ASN A 227 7.74 33.35 7.88
C ASN A 227 8.68 33.62 9.08
N GLU A 228 8.72 32.70 10.03
CA GLU A 228 9.52 32.79 11.25
C GLU A 228 11.01 32.92 10.96
N ILE A 229 11.50 32.35 9.85
CA ILE A 229 12.89 32.45 9.44
C ILE A 229 13.22 33.86 8.92
N GLY A 230 12.29 34.48 8.20
CA GLY A 230 12.42 35.88 7.78
C GLY A 230 12.45 36.83 8.98
N GLN A 231 11.54 36.64 9.95
CA GLN A 231 11.54 37.40 11.20
C GLN A 231 12.84 37.22 11.99
N LEU A 232 13.36 35.98 12.06
CA LEU A 232 14.65 35.72 12.69
C LEU A 232 15.78 36.49 11.99
N GLY A 233 15.76 36.53 10.67
CA GLY A 233 16.72 37.31 9.88
C GLY A 233 16.70 38.81 10.17
N GLU A 234 15.49 39.41 10.27
CA GLU A 234 15.33 40.81 10.66
C GLU A 234 15.86 41.10 12.08
N HIS A 235 15.55 40.22 13.04
CA HIS A 235 16.09 40.35 14.40
C HIS A 235 17.59 40.20 14.42
N PHE A 236 18.16 39.36 13.57
CA PHE A 236 19.61 39.19 13.42
C PHE A 236 20.26 40.43 12.88
N ASN A 237 19.66 41.07 11.86
CA ASN A 237 20.12 42.33 11.32
C ASN A 237 20.14 43.46 12.36
N ARG A 238 19.07 43.59 13.14
CA ARG A 238 19.00 44.58 14.23
C ARG A 238 20.04 44.31 15.32
N MET A 239 20.29 43.06 15.65
CA MET A 239 21.33 42.69 16.61
C MET A 239 22.72 43.10 16.07
N SER A 240 22.98 42.83 14.79
CA SER A 240 24.25 43.23 14.11
C SER A 240 24.45 44.75 14.20
N GLU A 241 23.43 45.54 13.90
CA GLU A 241 23.49 47.01 13.96
C GLU A 241 23.79 47.54 15.37
N ASN A 242 23.13 46.97 16.38
CA ASN A 242 23.36 47.34 17.76
C ASN A 242 24.78 47.00 18.25
N LEU A 243 25.29 45.84 17.83
CA LEU A 243 26.69 45.43 18.14
C LEU A 243 27.72 46.30 17.45
N GLU A 244 27.51 46.62 16.20
CA GLU A 244 28.37 47.54 15.43
C GLU A 244 28.45 48.89 16.11
N LYS A 245 27.32 49.48 16.51
CA LYS A 245 27.24 50.75 17.23
C LYS A 245 27.98 50.69 18.55
N ALA A 246 27.69 49.67 19.38
CA ALA A 246 28.33 49.51 20.70
C ALA A 246 29.85 49.34 20.55
N TYR A 247 30.31 48.56 19.55
CA TYR A 247 31.72 48.38 19.26
C TYR A 247 32.42 49.65 18.83
N SER A 248 31.80 50.45 17.95
CA SER A 248 32.28 51.77 17.49
C SER A 248 32.40 52.77 18.65
N GLU A 249 31.38 52.84 19.54
CA GLU A 249 31.40 53.68 20.74
C GLU A 249 32.54 53.29 21.67
N LEU A 250 32.78 51.99 21.88
CA LEU A 250 33.85 51.48 22.71
C LEU A 250 35.24 51.82 22.12
N LEU A 251 35.42 51.69 20.81
CA LEU A 251 36.67 52.10 20.14
C LEU A 251 36.91 53.59 20.30
N THR A 252 35.88 54.43 20.16
CA THR A 252 35.99 55.87 20.30
C THR A 252 36.39 56.26 21.74
N ALA A 253 35.73 55.69 22.76
CA ALA A 253 36.05 55.95 24.15
C ALA A 253 37.47 55.46 24.50
N ASN A 254 37.93 54.32 23.96
CA ASN A 254 39.29 53.83 24.17
C ASN A 254 40.34 54.77 23.56
N ASN A 255 40.07 55.28 22.33
CA ASN A 255 40.97 56.23 21.67
C ASN A 255 41.04 57.58 22.39
N GLU A 256 39.94 58.05 22.99
CA GLU A 256 39.91 59.26 23.80
C GLU A 256 40.74 59.06 25.09
N LEU A 257 40.56 57.93 25.80
CA LEU A 257 41.35 57.64 26.96
C LEU A 257 42.87 57.52 26.69
N GLN A 258 43.25 57.03 25.51
CA GLN A 258 44.67 56.96 25.11
C GLN A 258 45.26 58.33 24.71
N LYS A 259 44.49 59.34 24.40
CA LYS A 259 44.96 60.70 24.10
C LYS A 259 45.18 61.54 25.35
N ASP A 260 44.54 61.16 26.47
CA ASP A 260 44.62 61.88 27.73
C ASP A 260 45.75 61.34 28.66
N ILE A 261 46.53 60.37 28.18
CA ILE A 261 47.77 59.85 28.84
C ILE A 261 48.99 60.34 28.08
#